data_c87cb2f9eff61fb326118283b31019d7
#
_entry.id   c87cb2f9eff61fb326118283b31019d7
#
_cell.length_a   1.000
_cell.length_b   1.000
_cell.length_c   1.000
_cell.angle_alpha   90.00
_cell.angle_beta   90.00
_cell.angle_gamma   90.00
#
_symmetry.space_group_name_H-M   'P 1'
#
loop_
_entity.id
_entity.type
_entity.pdbx_description
1 polymer ?
#
loop_
_entity_poly.entity_id
_entity_poly.type
_entity_poly.pdbx_seq_one_letter_code
_entity_poly.pdbx_strand_id
1 'polypeptide(L)'
;IEYSFKYKKRLKKMVLISGSYRMPVNKDLIDLASNGDSDAVKLMMKWGYEGSKKFIGGNPIERIIQSPRDISEILAVDLIACNNYANGSKAVQSINCPIMLVFGELDKMVNLEAGKKFANLVKNSTTHIIPGCGHMIMIEKAFEMREKVLEFLKK
;
A
#
# COMPACT_ATOMS: atom_id res chain seq x y z
N ILE A 1 -2.93 5.75 9.07
CA ILE A 1 -4.33 6.00 9.45
C ILE A 1 -4.48 5.96 10.96
N GLU A 2 -4.13 4.87 11.68
CA GLU A 2 -4.25 4.78 13.15
C GLU A 2 -3.47 5.88 13.89
N TYR A 3 -2.29 6.23 13.41
CA TYR A 3 -1.52 7.33 13.98
C TYR A 3 -2.28 8.66 13.92
N SER A 4 -2.95 8.94 12.79
CA SER A 4 -3.75 10.14 12.63
C SER A 4 -4.96 10.17 13.56
N PHE A 5 -5.54 9.00 13.84
CA PHE A 5 -6.64 8.86 14.79
C PHE A 5 -6.20 9.15 16.23
N LYS A 6 -5.05 8.58 16.64
CA LYS A 6 -4.53 8.73 18.01
C LYS A 6 -3.89 10.08 18.29
N TYR A 7 -3.18 10.63 17.30
CA TYR A 7 -2.29 11.79 17.48
C TYR A 7 -2.60 12.95 16.53
N LYS A 8 -3.87 13.30 16.40
CA LYS A 8 -4.40 14.32 15.47
C LYS A 8 -3.60 15.64 15.44
N LYS A 9 -3.17 16.13 16.60
CA LYS A 9 -2.43 17.41 16.72
C LYS A 9 -0.98 17.34 16.25
N ARG A 10 -0.43 16.14 16.01
CA ARG A 10 0.96 15.96 15.57
C ARG A 10 1.12 15.94 14.05
N LEU A 11 0.03 15.82 13.32
CA LEU A 11 0.07 15.74 11.86
C LEU A 11 -0.20 17.09 11.23
N LYS A 12 0.74 17.57 10.43
CA LYS A 12 0.58 18.76 9.58
C LYS A 12 0.07 18.39 8.20
N LYS A 13 0.59 17.30 7.62
CA LYS A 13 0.22 16.73 6.32
C LYS A 13 0.38 15.21 6.37
N MET A 14 -0.32 14.51 5.49
CA MET A 14 -0.19 13.06 5.34
C MET A 14 -0.11 12.67 3.87
N VAL A 15 0.76 11.74 3.55
CA VAL A 15 0.83 11.08 2.24
C VAL A 15 0.54 9.61 2.45
N LEU A 16 -0.42 9.07 1.70
CA LEU A 16 -0.75 7.67 1.70
C LEU A 16 -0.57 7.10 0.30
N ILE A 17 0.30 6.12 0.19
CA ILE A 17 0.67 5.48 -1.08
C ILE A 17 0.11 4.08 -1.10
N SER A 18 -0.69 3.73 -2.11
CA SER A 18 -1.32 2.42 -2.29
C SER A 18 -2.03 1.91 -1.03
N GLY A 19 -2.58 2.82 -0.21
CA GLY A 19 -3.20 2.48 1.06
C GLY A 19 -4.73 2.44 0.98
N SER A 20 -5.35 1.71 1.92
CA SER A 20 -6.80 1.66 2.07
C SER A 20 -7.20 1.75 3.54
N TYR A 21 -8.45 2.13 3.79
CA TYR A 21 -9.04 2.11 5.14
C TYR A 21 -9.59 0.74 5.53
N ARG A 22 -9.67 -0.18 4.57
CA ARG A 22 -9.95 -1.61 4.76
C ARG A 22 -8.91 -2.39 3.99
N MET A 23 -8.44 -3.47 4.57
CA MET A 23 -7.39 -4.30 4.00
C MET A 23 -7.83 -5.77 3.96
N PRO A 24 -8.92 -6.10 3.23
CA PRO A 24 -9.32 -7.49 3.11
C PRO A 24 -8.23 -8.28 2.39
N VAL A 25 -7.83 -9.39 2.96
CA VAL A 25 -6.79 -10.26 2.41
C VAL A 25 -7.42 -11.52 1.86
N ASN A 26 -6.92 -11.98 0.71
CA ASN A 26 -7.33 -13.26 0.14
C ASN A 26 -7.04 -14.41 1.12
N LYS A 27 -8.04 -15.26 1.34
CA LYS A 27 -7.94 -16.37 2.29
C LYS A 27 -6.83 -17.35 1.92
N ASP A 28 -6.69 -17.67 0.63
CA ASP A 28 -5.67 -18.61 0.16
C ASP A 28 -4.26 -18.09 0.45
N LEU A 29 -4.05 -16.77 0.36
CA LEU A 29 -2.78 -16.15 0.71
C LEU A 29 -2.49 -16.28 2.22
N ILE A 30 -3.51 -16.08 3.07
CA ILE A 30 -3.38 -16.26 4.53
C ILE A 30 -3.06 -17.72 4.83
N ASP A 31 -3.75 -18.67 4.20
CA ASP A 31 -3.56 -20.10 4.43
C ASP A 31 -2.15 -20.54 4.01
N LEU A 32 -1.67 -20.12 2.82
CA LEU A 32 -0.29 -20.40 2.38
C LEU A 32 0.73 -19.85 3.36
N ALA A 33 0.61 -18.58 3.76
CA ALA A 33 1.53 -17.94 4.67
C ALA A 33 1.52 -18.63 6.06
N SER A 34 0.34 -19.01 6.56
CA SER A 34 0.18 -19.67 7.85
C SER A 34 0.79 -21.08 7.89
N ASN A 35 0.90 -21.73 6.74
CA ASN A 35 1.57 -23.02 6.59
C ASN A 35 3.08 -22.89 6.34
N GLY A 36 3.64 -21.68 6.38
CA GLY A 36 5.06 -21.46 6.09
C GLY A 36 5.43 -21.65 4.62
N ASP A 37 4.45 -21.62 3.71
CA ASP A 37 4.69 -21.84 2.29
C ASP A 37 5.30 -20.60 1.63
N SER A 38 6.50 -20.76 1.07
CA SER A 38 7.21 -19.68 0.37
C SER A 38 6.46 -19.13 -0.84
N ASP A 39 5.49 -19.86 -1.38
CA ASP A 39 4.66 -19.42 -2.49
C ASP A 39 3.72 -18.26 -2.07
N ALA A 40 3.44 -18.09 -0.78
CA ALA A 40 2.73 -16.93 -0.27
C ALA A 40 3.45 -15.62 -0.61
N VAL A 41 4.77 -15.58 -0.41
CA VAL A 41 5.60 -14.40 -0.74
C VAL A 41 5.61 -14.13 -2.23
N LYS A 42 5.78 -15.18 -3.05
CA LYS A 42 5.76 -15.08 -4.51
C LYS A 42 4.41 -14.56 -5.02
N LEU A 43 3.31 -15.07 -4.46
CA LEU A 43 1.95 -14.67 -4.83
C LEU A 43 1.69 -13.21 -4.47
N MET A 44 2.07 -12.78 -3.26
CA MET A 44 1.95 -11.38 -2.83
C MET A 44 2.75 -10.45 -3.74
N MET A 45 3.97 -10.82 -4.11
CA MET A 45 4.82 -10.05 -5.01
C MET A 45 4.24 -9.99 -6.43
N LYS A 46 3.67 -11.08 -6.93
CA LYS A 46 2.99 -11.11 -8.23
C LYS A 46 1.79 -10.15 -8.29
N TRP A 47 1.07 -9.98 -7.19
CA TRP A 47 -0.05 -9.04 -7.13
C TRP A 47 0.39 -7.60 -6.86
N GLY A 48 1.47 -7.42 -6.11
CA GLY A 48 1.97 -6.11 -5.73
C GLY A 48 2.78 -5.42 -6.82
N TYR A 49 3.24 -6.15 -7.84
CA TYR A 49 4.11 -5.63 -8.88
C TYR A 49 3.53 -5.88 -10.28
N GLU A 50 3.44 -4.83 -11.09
CA GLU A 50 2.92 -4.96 -12.45
C GLU A 50 3.85 -5.76 -13.38
N GLY A 51 5.17 -5.73 -13.11
CA GLY A 51 6.13 -6.65 -13.71
C GLY A 51 6.65 -6.29 -15.10
N SER A 52 6.15 -5.22 -15.71
CA SER A 52 6.55 -4.83 -17.08
C SER A 52 7.92 -4.16 -17.17
N LYS A 53 8.49 -3.72 -16.05
CA LYS A 53 9.76 -3.00 -16.03
C LYS A 53 10.95 -3.92 -15.81
N LYS A 54 11.94 -3.79 -16.71
CA LYS A 54 13.27 -4.36 -16.52
C LYS A 54 14.10 -3.39 -15.68
N PHE A 55 14.64 -3.86 -14.58
CA PHE A 55 15.55 -3.07 -13.75
C PHE A 55 16.99 -3.32 -14.15
N ILE A 56 17.76 -2.25 -14.32
CA ILE A 56 19.21 -2.35 -14.47
C ILE A 56 19.78 -2.81 -13.13
N GLY A 57 20.53 -3.92 -13.11
CA GLY A 57 21.07 -4.51 -11.88
C GLY A 57 20.14 -5.49 -11.16
N GLY A 58 19.08 -5.95 -11.81
CA GLY A 58 18.15 -6.96 -11.30
C GLY A 58 16.92 -6.38 -10.58
N ASN A 59 15.87 -7.17 -10.51
CA ASN A 59 14.61 -6.78 -9.89
C ASN A 59 14.76 -6.71 -8.36
N PRO A 60 14.52 -5.57 -7.70
CA PRO A 60 14.59 -5.46 -6.23
C PRO A 60 13.68 -6.45 -5.52
N ILE A 61 12.54 -6.78 -6.13
CA ILE A 61 11.54 -7.71 -5.58
C ILE A 61 12.07 -9.15 -5.60
N GLU A 62 12.74 -9.56 -6.69
CA GLU A 62 13.37 -10.88 -6.76
C GLU A 62 14.44 -11.05 -5.67
N ARG A 63 15.18 -10.00 -5.34
CA ARG A 63 16.15 -10.03 -4.23
C ARG A 63 15.47 -10.23 -2.88
N ILE A 64 14.29 -9.67 -2.67
CA ILE A 64 13.51 -9.87 -1.44
C ILE A 64 13.03 -11.33 -1.36
N ILE A 65 12.51 -11.88 -2.46
CA ILE A 65 12.04 -13.27 -2.54
C ILE A 65 13.19 -14.27 -2.32
N GLN A 66 14.38 -13.96 -2.85
CA GLN A 66 15.58 -14.81 -2.72
C GLN A 66 16.31 -14.61 -1.39
N SER A 67 15.81 -13.74 -0.52
CA SER A 67 16.40 -13.56 0.81
C SER A 67 16.39 -14.89 1.58
N PRO A 68 17.50 -15.26 2.24
CA PRO A 68 17.57 -16.48 3.04
C PRO A 68 16.70 -16.43 4.31
N ARG A 69 16.07 -15.30 4.60
CA ARG A 69 15.15 -15.18 5.73
C ARG A 69 13.80 -15.79 5.36
N ASP A 70 13.39 -16.76 6.13
CA ASP A 70 12.01 -17.23 6.08
C ASP A 70 11.10 -16.14 6.67
N ILE A 71 10.42 -15.43 5.79
CA ILE A 71 9.49 -14.36 6.17
C ILE A 71 8.03 -14.82 6.16
N SER A 72 7.78 -16.10 5.85
CA SER A 72 6.42 -16.62 5.69
C SER A 72 5.62 -16.56 7.00
N GLU A 73 6.20 -16.91 8.13
CA GLU A 73 5.54 -16.80 9.44
C GLU A 73 5.20 -15.35 9.81
N ILE A 74 6.14 -14.43 9.57
CA ILE A 74 5.93 -13.00 9.81
C ILE A 74 4.82 -12.48 8.87
N LEU A 75 4.85 -12.90 7.60
CA LEU A 75 3.84 -12.54 6.62
C LEU A 75 2.44 -12.98 7.05
N ALA A 76 2.28 -14.18 7.60
CA ALA A 76 1.00 -14.67 8.10
C ALA A 76 0.41 -13.74 9.18
N VAL A 77 1.24 -13.35 10.15
CA VAL A 77 0.84 -12.42 11.22
C VAL A 77 0.37 -11.08 10.65
N ASP A 78 1.14 -10.52 9.70
CA ASP A 78 0.82 -9.23 9.09
C ASP A 78 -0.46 -9.30 8.25
N LEU A 79 -0.63 -10.35 7.45
CA LEU A 79 -1.84 -10.55 6.62
C LEU A 79 -3.10 -10.72 7.48
N ILE A 80 -3.01 -11.48 8.57
CA ILE A 80 -4.12 -11.65 9.53
C ILE A 80 -4.44 -10.31 10.22
N ALA A 81 -3.43 -9.54 10.62
CA ALA A 81 -3.62 -8.23 11.23
C ALA A 81 -4.29 -7.25 10.24
N CYS A 82 -3.87 -7.25 8.97
CA CYS A 82 -4.51 -6.47 7.92
C CYS A 82 -5.97 -6.86 7.74
N ASN A 83 -6.26 -8.17 7.61
CA ASN A 83 -7.60 -8.68 7.38
C ASN A 83 -8.56 -8.36 8.54
N ASN A 84 -8.05 -8.36 9.77
CA ASN A 84 -8.82 -8.07 10.98
C ASN A 84 -8.91 -6.57 11.31
N TYR A 85 -8.32 -5.70 10.49
CA TYR A 85 -8.33 -4.26 10.73
C TYR A 85 -9.73 -3.66 10.55
N ALA A 86 -10.41 -3.39 11.66
CA ALA A 86 -11.81 -2.93 11.68
C ALA A 86 -11.98 -1.41 11.90
N ASN A 87 -10.98 -0.74 12.47
CA ASN A 87 -11.11 0.67 12.88
C ASN A 87 -10.96 1.68 11.75
N GLY A 88 -10.61 1.24 10.55
CA GLY A 88 -10.20 2.11 9.45
C GLY A 88 -11.22 3.17 9.05
N SER A 89 -12.51 2.83 8.97
CA SER A 89 -13.56 3.79 8.62
C SER A 89 -13.68 4.94 9.63
N LYS A 90 -13.55 4.62 10.93
CA LYS A 90 -13.57 5.63 12.01
C LYS A 90 -12.30 6.47 12.00
N ALA A 91 -11.16 5.83 11.80
CA ALA A 91 -9.86 6.50 11.78
C ALA A 91 -9.75 7.49 10.62
N VAL A 92 -10.22 7.10 9.42
CA VAL A 92 -10.24 7.98 8.23
C VAL A 92 -11.07 9.24 8.43
N GLN A 93 -12.27 9.11 9.01
CA GLN A 93 -13.13 10.26 9.28
C GLN A 93 -12.51 11.26 10.27
N SER A 94 -11.51 10.85 11.02
CA SER A 94 -10.82 11.70 11.98
C SER A 94 -9.62 12.46 11.41
N ILE A 95 -9.26 12.24 10.14
CA ILE A 95 -8.14 12.92 9.49
C ILE A 95 -8.53 14.37 9.25
N ASN A 96 -7.80 15.29 9.91
CA ASN A 96 -8.06 16.73 9.86
C ASN A 96 -6.96 17.52 9.13
N CYS A 97 -5.84 16.89 8.79
CA CYS A 97 -4.78 17.52 8.02
C CYS A 97 -4.98 17.29 6.51
N PRO A 98 -4.37 18.12 5.64
CA PRO A 98 -4.30 17.82 4.22
C PRO A 98 -3.68 16.45 3.98
N ILE A 99 -4.29 15.67 3.09
CA ILE A 99 -3.81 14.34 2.72
C ILE A 99 -3.67 14.21 1.21
N MET A 100 -2.54 13.65 0.78
CA MET A 100 -2.35 13.20 -0.58
C MET A 100 -2.48 11.68 -0.65
N LEU A 101 -3.33 11.21 -1.55
CA LEU A 101 -3.54 9.80 -1.86
C LEU A 101 -2.89 9.50 -3.21
N VAL A 102 -2.05 8.47 -3.27
CA VAL A 102 -1.38 8.04 -4.51
C VAL A 102 -1.73 6.59 -4.77
N PHE A 103 -2.27 6.30 -5.95
CA PHE A 103 -2.65 4.95 -6.37
C PHE A 103 -2.02 4.59 -7.70
N GLY A 104 -1.63 3.33 -7.86
CA GLY A 104 -1.26 2.77 -9.15
C GLY A 104 -2.51 2.40 -9.97
N GLU A 105 -2.51 2.72 -11.25
CA GLU A 105 -3.63 2.41 -12.15
C GLU A 105 -3.90 0.90 -12.23
N LEU A 106 -2.85 0.09 -12.20
CA LEU A 106 -2.88 -1.37 -12.34
C LEU A 106 -2.75 -2.11 -11.01
N ASP A 107 -2.93 -1.41 -9.88
CA ASP A 107 -2.83 -2.00 -8.55
C ASP A 107 -3.91 -3.08 -8.34
N LYS A 108 -3.46 -4.32 -8.11
CA LYS A 108 -4.34 -5.47 -7.87
C LYS A 108 -4.62 -5.71 -6.39
N MET A 109 -3.84 -5.09 -5.49
CA MET A 109 -4.03 -5.20 -4.04
C MET A 109 -4.99 -4.14 -3.51
N VAL A 110 -4.81 -2.89 -3.93
CA VAL A 110 -5.72 -1.78 -3.64
C VAL A 110 -6.23 -1.20 -4.95
N ASN A 111 -7.31 -1.77 -5.46
CA ASN A 111 -7.87 -1.34 -6.75
C ASN A 111 -8.38 0.12 -6.69
N LEU A 112 -8.49 0.75 -7.85
CA LEU A 112 -8.88 2.16 -7.97
C LEU A 112 -10.23 2.47 -7.35
N GLU A 113 -11.18 1.54 -7.35
CA GLU A 113 -12.49 1.76 -6.73
C GLU A 113 -12.37 1.87 -5.20
N ALA A 114 -11.53 1.04 -4.59
CA ALA A 114 -11.22 1.16 -3.16
C ALA A 114 -10.53 2.51 -2.86
N GLY A 115 -9.61 2.92 -3.74
CA GLY A 115 -8.94 4.22 -3.66
C GLY A 115 -9.90 5.41 -3.75
N LYS A 116 -10.83 5.39 -4.70
CA LYS A 116 -11.88 6.41 -4.86
C LYS A 116 -12.81 6.46 -3.64
N LYS A 117 -13.23 5.30 -3.14
CA LYS A 117 -14.04 5.23 -1.91
C LYS A 117 -13.30 5.84 -0.71
N PHE A 118 -12.00 5.60 -0.61
CA PHE A 118 -11.18 6.22 0.42
C PHE A 118 -11.14 7.74 0.27
N ALA A 119 -10.85 8.25 -0.94
CA ALA A 119 -10.81 9.68 -1.23
C ALA A 119 -12.12 10.39 -0.83
N ASN A 120 -13.25 9.77 -1.09
CA ASN A 120 -14.58 10.31 -0.74
C ASN A 120 -14.86 10.39 0.78
N LEU A 121 -14.11 9.63 1.59
CA LEU A 121 -14.25 9.66 3.05
C LEU A 121 -13.43 10.79 3.70
N VAL A 122 -12.50 11.40 2.98
CA VAL A 122 -11.58 12.40 3.51
C VAL A 122 -11.86 13.79 2.92
N LYS A 123 -12.17 14.76 3.78
CA LYS A 123 -12.59 16.10 3.35
C LYS A 123 -11.51 16.88 2.58
N ASN A 124 -10.23 16.77 2.96
CA ASN A 124 -9.11 17.54 2.41
C ASN A 124 -8.12 16.61 1.69
N SER A 125 -8.60 15.81 0.73
CA SER A 125 -7.77 14.89 -0.02
C SER A 125 -7.43 15.42 -1.42
N THR A 126 -6.18 15.19 -1.84
CA THR A 126 -5.74 15.28 -3.23
C THR A 126 -5.38 13.88 -3.69
N THR A 127 -5.94 13.41 -4.80
CA THR A 127 -5.71 12.06 -5.31
C THR A 127 -4.90 12.12 -6.59
N HIS A 128 -3.85 11.29 -6.66
CA HIS A 128 -3.04 11.08 -7.86
C HIS A 128 -3.09 9.60 -8.25
N ILE A 129 -3.40 9.35 -9.52
CA ILE A 129 -3.34 8.01 -10.11
C ILE A 129 -2.09 7.98 -11.01
N ILE A 130 -1.21 7.01 -10.79
CA ILE A 130 0.01 6.84 -11.57
C ILE A 130 -0.25 5.81 -12.67
N PRO A 131 -0.19 6.23 -13.96
CA PRO A 131 -0.46 5.34 -15.09
C PRO A 131 0.54 4.20 -15.22
N GLY A 132 0.07 3.02 -15.65
CA GLY A 132 0.89 1.83 -15.89
C GLY A 132 1.72 1.42 -14.69
N CYS A 133 1.17 1.49 -13.49
CA CYS A 133 1.85 1.21 -12.23
C CYS A 133 0.98 0.34 -11.34
N GLY A 134 1.60 -0.66 -10.69
CA GLY A 134 0.97 -1.52 -9.71
C GLY A 134 0.98 -0.93 -8.29
N HIS A 135 1.01 -1.82 -7.31
CA HIS A 135 0.99 -1.45 -5.88
C HIS A 135 2.32 -0.85 -5.40
N MET A 136 3.43 -1.32 -5.94
CA MET A 136 4.78 -0.91 -5.52
C MET A 136 5.25 0.38 -6.21
N ILE A 137 4.45 1.44 -6.10
CA ILE A 137 4.68 2.73 -6.78
C ILE A 137 6.09 3.27 -6.50
N MET A 138 6.56 3.13 -5.26
CA MET A 138 7.90 3.57 -4.84
C MET A 138 9.04 2.84 -5.55
N ILE A 139 8.77 1.69 -6.18
CA ILE A 139 9.72 0.93 -6.99
C ILE A 139 9.47 1.16 -8.47
N GLU A 140 8.20 1.06 -8.89
CA GLU A 140 7.81 1.07 -10.30
C GLU A 140 7.88 2.46 -10.93
N LYS A 141 7.52 3.49 -10.17
CA LYS A 141 7.39 4.89 -10.60
C LYS A 141 7.94 5.87 -9.57
N ALA A 142 9.11 5.54 -9.00
CA ALA A 142 9.73 6.30 -7.91
C ALA A 142 9.87 7.79 -8.21
N PHE A 143 10.26 8.15 -9.44
CA PHE A 143 10.48 9.53 -9.83
C PHE A 143 9.16 10.32 -9.86
N GLU A 144 8.15 9.81 -10.56
CA GLU A 144 6.83 10.45 -10.68
C GLU A 144 6.17 10.61 -9.30
N MET A 145 6.26 9.57 -8.47
CA MET A 145 5.75 9.63 -7.10
C MET A 145 6.47 10.70 -6.28
N ARG A 146 7.80 10.72 -6.33
CA ARG A 146 8.62 11.70 -5.59
C ARG A 146 8.25 13.12 -5.96
N GLU A 147 8.11 13.44 -7.24
CA GLU A 147 7.75 14.79 -7.70
C GLU A 147 6.40 15.22 -7.12
N LYS A 148 5.39 14.35 -7.15
CA LYS A 148 4.07 14.64 -6.56
C LYS A 148 4.13 14.86 -5.05
N VAL A 149 4.91 14.02 -4.34
CA VAL A 149 5.10 14.17 -2.90
C VAL A 149 5.77 15.50 -2.57
N LEU A 150 6.85 15.86 -3.26
CA LEU A 150 7.56 17.11 -3.03
C LEU A 150 6.68 18.34 -3.32
N GLU A 151 5.89 18.31 -4.39
CA GLU A 151 4.93 19.37 -4.71
C GLU A 151 3.89 19.54 -3.59
N PHE A 152 3.34 18.44 -3.09
CA PHE A 152 2.37 18.46 -2.00
C PHE A 152 2.96 18.99 -0.69
N LEU A 153 4.19 18.60 -0.36
CA LEU A 153 4.82 19.02 0.89
C LEU A 153 5.23 20.49 0.92
N LYS A 154 5.51 21.09 -0.25
CA LYS A 154 5.87 22.52 -0.38
C LYS A 154 4.68 23.47 -0.22
N LYS A 155 3.48 23.04 -0.54
CA LYS A 155 2.23 23.80 -0.32
C LYS A 155 1.88 23.86 1.17
#